data_09334bf2b4359be76a03cd2fccd5dff3
#
_entry.id   09334bf2b4359be76a03cd2fccd5dff3
#
_cell.length_a   1.000
_cell.length_b   1.000
_cell.length_c   1.000
_cell.angle_alpha   90.00
_cell.angle_beta   90.00
_cell.angle_gamma   90.00
#
_symmetry.space_group_name_H-M   'P 1'
#
loop_
_entity.id
_entity.type
_entity.pdbx_description
1 polymer ?
#
loop_
_entity_poly.entity_id
_entity_poly.type
_entity_poly.pdbx_seq_one_letter_code
_entity_poly.pdbx_strand_id
1 'polypeptide(L)'
;FFGLTISNDNLVIKVLQSVAEFLEEGTEMHHCVYHNGYYKNKECLILSAKDMNGKRIETIEVSLKTFNIIQSRGVCNSQTKYHKEIIDLMNENMYKIKKITSIDKQKAVA
;
A
#
# COMPACT_ATOMS: atom_id res chain seq x y z
N PHE A 1 7.94 -7.37 4.02
CA PHE A 1 7.90 -6.25 3.04
C PHE A 1 8.75 -5.06 3.46
N PHE A 2 9.60 -5.26 4.45
CA PHE A 2 10.48 -4.22 4.93
C PHE A 2 11.41 -3.74 3.81
N GLY A 3 11.45 -2.41 3.62
CA GLY A 3 12.29 -1.81 2.60
C GLY A 3 11.69 -1.78 1.19
N LEU A 4 10.50 -2.34 0.98
CA LEU A 4 9.86 -2.27 -0.33
C LEU A 4 9.44 -0.84 -0.64
N THR A 5 9.96 -0.31 -1.73
CA THR A 5 9.59 1.01 -2.24
C THR A 5 9.33 0.89 -3.74
N ILE A 6 8.19 1.42 -4.17
CA ILE A 6 7.79 1.48 -5.57
C ILE A 6 7.69 2.96 -5.92
N SER A 7 8.43 3.42 -6.91
CA SER A 7 8.48 4.86 -7.22
C SER A 7 8.65 5.12 -8.70
N ASN A 8 8.28 6.33 -9.09
CA ASN A 8 8.59 6.91 -10.39
C ASN A 8 8.97 8.38 -10.20
N ASP A 9 8.94 9.18 -11.26
CA ASP A 9 9.35 10.58 -11.18
C ASP A 9 8.38 11.46 -10.37
N ASN A 10 7.15 11.00 -10.15
CA ASN A 10 6.09 11.77 -9.50
C ASN A 10 5.65 11.23 -8.15
N LEU A 11 5.87 9.95 -7.90
CA LEU A 11 5.26 9.22 -6.77
C LEU A 11 6.26 8.32 -6.07
N VAL A 12 6.07 8.19 -4.74
CA VAL A 12 6.77 7.21 -3.91
C VAL A 12 5.71 6.42 -3.14
N ILE A 13 5.71 5.09 -3.30
CA ILE A 13 4.75 4.19 -2.66
C ILE A 13 5.50 3.28 -1.71
N LYS A 14 5.10 3.29 -0.44
CA LYS A 14 5.73 2.47 0.60
C LYS A 14 4.68 1.72 1.41
N VAL A 15 5.06 0.54 1.91
CA VAL A 15 4.22 -0.28 2.78
C VAL A 15 4.09 0.36 4.15
N LEU A 16 2.88 0.39 4.71
CA LEU A 16 2.66 0.77 6.10
C LEU A 16 3.05 -0.42 6.99
N GLN A 17 3.93 -0.20 7.96
CA GLN A 17 4.55 -1.28 8.72
C GLN A 17 4.34 -1.22 10.22
N SER A 18 3.76 -0.13 10.74
CA SER A 18 3.55 0.03 12.19
C SER A 18 2.16 0.57 12.49
N VAL A 19 1.71 0.36 13.72
CA VAL A 19 0.44 0.93 14.18
C VAL A 19 0.46 2.46 14.06
N ALA A 20 1.58 3.08 14.38
CA ALA A 20 1.73 4.54 14.25
C ALA A 20 1.53 5.01 12.80
N GLU A 21 2.11 4.30 11.83
CA GLU A 21 1.94 4.63 10.41
C GLU A 21 0.48 4.48 9.97
N PHE A 22 -0.21 3.43 10.43
CA PHE A 22 -1.64 3.25 10.13
C PHE A 22 -2.49 4.37 10.72
N LEU A 23 -2.19 4.79 11.94
CA LEU A 23 -2.92 5.90 12.58
C LEU A 23 -2.70 7.22 11.84
N GLU A 24 -1.47 7.52 11.45
CA GLU A 24 -1.16 8.72 10.69
C GLU A 24 -1.87 8.73 9.34
N GLU A 25 -1.84 7.61 8.64
CA GLU A 25 -2.51 7.48 7.34
C GLU A 25 -4.00 7.72 7.48
N GLY A 26 -4.65 7.07 8.44
CA GLY A 26 -6.08 7.23 8.67
C GLY A 26 -6.45 8.65 9.05
N THR A 27 -5.64 9.31 9.89
CA THR A 27 -5.88 10.67 10.33
C THR A 27 -5.74 11.66 9.16
N GLU A 28 -4.65 11.59 8.41
CA GLU A 28 -4.40 12.53 7.31
C GLU A 28 -5.28 12.31 6.11
N MET A 29 -5.66 11.06 5.84
CA MET A 29 -6.49 10.71 4.68
C MET A 29 -7.99 10.69 5.00
N HIS A 30 -8.37 10.90 6.27
CA HIS A 30 -9.76 10.93 6.71
C HIS A 30 -10.52 9.66 6.31
N HIS A 31 -9.90 8.50 6.53
CA HIS A 31 -10.55 7.22 6.31
C HIS A 31 -10.09 6.19 7.34
N CYS A 32 -10.85 5.10 7.45
CA CYS A 32 -10.77 4.20 8.60
C CYS A 32 -9.81 3.03 8.41
N VAL A 33 -8.58 3.27 7.95
CA VAL A 33 -7.59 2.21 7.75
C VAL A 33 -7.33 1.46 9.05
N TYR A 34 -7.12 2.19 10.15
CA TYR A 34 -6.85 1.60 11.46
C TYR A 34 -8.08 0.87 12.03
N HIS A 35 -9.25 1.52 11.97
CA HIS A 35 -10.47 0.98 12.55
C HIS A 35 -11.00 -0.27 11.82
N ASN A 36 -10.62 -0.45 10.57
CA ASN A 36 -11.00 -1.65 9.82
C ASN A 36 -10.09 -2.85 10.13
N GLY A 37 -9.11 -2.68 11.01
CA GLY A 37 -8.23 -3.76 11.42
C GLY A 37 -7.25 -4.23 10.36
N TYR A 38 -7.00 -3.43 9.34
CA TYR A 38 -6.08 -3.79 8.26
C TYR A 38 -4.68 -4.11 8.76
N TYR A 39 -4.24 -3.43 9.82
CA TYR A 39 -2.91 -3.67 10.39
C TYR A 39 -2.74 -5.08 10.97
N LYS A 40 -3.84 -5.79 11.25
CA LYS A 40 -3.85 -7.17 11.73
C LYS A 40 -4.10 -8.19 10.62
N ASN A 41 -4.51 -7.73 9.45
CA ASN A 41 -4.88 -8.63 8.35
C ASN A 41 -3.63 -9.05 7.58
N LYS A 42 -3.23 -10.31 7.77
CA LYS A 42 -2.05 -10.88 7.12
C LYS A 42 -2.27 -11.24 5.65
N GLU A 43 -3.51 -11.19 5.18
CA GLU A 43 -3.84 -11.48 3.78
C GLU A 43 -3.86 -10.23 2.91
N CYS A 44 -3.72 -9.06 3.53
CA CYS A 44 -3.70 -7.78 2.82
C CYS A 44 -2.44 -6.99 3.13
N LEU A 45 -1.99 -6.24 2.13
CA LEU A 45 -0.88 -5.31 2.25
C LEU A 45 -1.43 -3.91 2.06
N ILE A 46 -1.07 -2.99 2.94
CA ILE A 46 -1.50 -1.60 2.85
C ILE A 46 -0.30 -0.73 2.56
N LEU A 47 -0.41 0.07 1.51
CA LEU A 47 0.65 0.96 1.06
C LEU A 47 0.16 2.41 1.02
N SER A 48 1.08 3.34 1.22
CA SER A 48 0.79 4.77 1.11
C SER A 48 1.53 5.34 -0.09
N ALA A 49 0.79 5.98 -0.99
CA ALA A 49 1.36 6.70 -2.13
C ALA A 49 1.48 8.17 -1.77
N LYS A 50 2.70 8.71 -1.89
CA LYS A 50 3.01 10.12 -1.62
C LYS A 50 3.61 10.75 -2.86
N ASP A 51 3.42 12.08 -3.00
CA ASP A 51 4.13 12.83 -4.04
C ASP A 51 5.59 13.08 -3.63
N MET A 52 6.34 13.76 -4.46
CA MET A 52 7.76 14.02 -4.21
C MET A 52 8.01 15.01 -3.07
N ASN A 53 6.96 15.71 -2.62
CA ASN A 53 7.02 16.59 -1.46
C ASN A 53 6.60 15.90 -0.16
N GLY A 54 6.28 14.60 -0.23
CA GLY A 54 5.86 13.83 0.94
C GLY A 54 4.39 13.94 1.27
N LYS A 55 3.58 14.57 0.42
CA LYS A 55 2.15 14.69 0.63
C LYS A 55 1.47 13.35 0.29
N ARG A 56 0.61 12.86 1.18
CA ARG A 56 -0.16 11.64 0.95
C ARG A 56 -1.19 11.86 -0.15
N ILE A 57 -1.20 10.94 -1.11
CA ILE A 57 -2.10 11.00 -2.27
C ILE A 57 -3.20 9.97 -2.16
N GLU A 58 -2.85 8.68 -2.06
CA GLU A 58 -3.81 7.58 -1.91
C GLU A 58 -3.26 6.49 -1.01
N THR A 59 -4.18 5.79 -0.32
CA THR A 59 -3.89 4.58 0.42
C THR A 59 -4.33 3.39 -0.43
N ILE A 60 -3.46 2.39 -0.58
CA ILE A 60 -3.65 1.27 -1.49
C ILE A 60 -3.78 0.00 -0.68
N GLU A 61 -4.80 -0.81 -0.96
CA GLU A 61 -4.97 -2.13 -0.38
C GLU A 61 -4.75 -3.19 -1.47
N VAL A 62 -3.83 -4.13 -1.20
CA VAL A 62 -3.50 -5.22 -2.12
C VAL A 62 -3.77 -6.55 -1.43
N SER A 63 -4.43 -7.47 -2.14
CA SER A 63 -4.60 -8.84 -1.65
C SER A 63 -3.29 -9.62 -1.83
N LEU A 64 -2.78 -10.20 -0.75
CA LEU A 64 -1.63 -11.11 -0.81
C LEU A 64 -2.04 -12.52 -1.22
N LYS A 65 -3.32 -12.76 -1.42
CA LYS A 65 -3.87 -14.02 -1.87
C LYS A 65 -4.01 -14.06 -3.40
N THR A 66 -4.55 -12.97 -3.98
CA THR A 66 -4.78 -12.87 -5.42
C THR A 66 -3.80 -11.97 -6.14
N PHE A 67 -3.07 -11.12 -5.39
CA PHE A 67 -2.14 -10.10 -5.90
C PHE A 67 -2.82 -9.08 -6.79
N ASN A 68 -4.08 -8.77 -6.46
CA ASN A 68 -4.84 -7.72 -7.10
C ASN A 68 -5.00 -6.53 -6.16
N ILE A 69 -5.11 -5.34 -6.75
CA ILE A 69 -5.45 -4.14 -5.98
C ILE A 69 -6.92 -4.22 -5.63
N ILE A 70 -7.23 -4.22 -4.32
CA ILE A 70 -8.61 -4.24 -3.83
C ILE A 70 -9.20 -2.85 -3.93
N GLN A 71 -8.44 -1.84 -3.49
CA GLN A 71 -8.84 -0.44 -3.58
C GLN A 71 -7.62 0.47 -3.50
N SER A 72 -7.78 1.69 -4.01
CA SER A 72 -6.84 2.79 -3.82
C SER A 72 -7.66 4.07 -3.73
N ARG A 73 -7.57 4.77 -2.60
CA ARG A 73 -8.44 5.91 -2.28
C ARG A 73 -7.64 7.06 -1.69
N GLY A 74 -7.97 8.27 -2.12
CA GLY A 74 -7.43 9.50 -1.57
C GLY A 74 -8.22 9.98 -0.34
N VAL A 75 -8.03 11.23 0.03
CA VAL A 75 -8.71 11.86 1.17
C VAL A 75 -10.21 11.65 1.06
N CYS A 76 -10.84 11.23 2.15
CA CYS A 76 -12.28 10.94 2.23
C CYS A 76 -12.72 9.90 1.18
N ASN A 77 -11.85 8.93 0.89
CA ASN A 77 -12.11 7.83 -0.05
C ASN A 77 -12.30 8.29 -1.51
N SER A 78 -11.76 9.45 -1.87
CA SER A 78 -11.85 9.97 -3.23
C SER A 78 -10.85 9.29 -4.18
N GLN A 79 -11.07 9.43 -5.49
CA GLN A 79 -10.06 9.12 -6.50
C GLN A 79 -9.33 10.43 -6.84
N THR A 80 -8.00 10.40 -6.79
CA THR A 80 -7.19 11.59 -7.07
C THR A 80 -6.81 11.65 -8.56
N LYS A 81 -6.21 12.77 -8.96
CA LYS A 81 -5.70 12.92 -10.32
C LYS A 81 -4.57 11.92 -10.64
N TYR A 82 -3.93 11.38 -9.61
CA TYR A 82 -2.88 10.38 -9.76
C TYR A 82 -3.38 8.95 -9.70
N HIS A 83 -4.70 8.73 -9.57
CA HIS A 83 -5.27 7.40 -9.36
C HIS A 83 -4.82 6.39 -10.42
N LYS A 84 -4.95 6.75 -11.70
CA LYS A 84 -4.55 5.87 -12.80
C LYS A 84 -3.05 5.59 -12.77
N GLU A 85 -2.23 6.61 -12.52
CA GLU A 85 -0.77 6.46 -12.45
C GLU A 85 -0.39 5.53 -11.30
N ILE A 86 -1.05 5.64 -10.15
CA ILE A 86 -0.83 4.77 -8.99
C ILE A 86 -1.18 3.32 -9.33
N ILE A 87 -2.34 3.09 -9.94
CA ILE A 87 -2.79 1.75 -10.32
C ILE A 87 -1.82 1.12 -11.32
N ASP A 88 -1.42 1.86 -12.35
CA ASP A 88 -0.49 1.36 -13.36
C ASP A 88 0.88 1.05 -12.74
N LEU A 89 1.39 1.92 -11.89
CA LEU A 89 2.67 1.74 -11.21
C LEU A 89 2.64 0.52 -10.29
N MET A 90 1.55 0.32 -9.55
CA MET A 90 1.38 -0.84 -8.69
C MET A 90 1.34 -2.12 -9.50
N ASN A 91 0.58 -2.15 -10.60
CA ASN A 91 0.48 -3.35 -11.44
C ASN A 91 1.82 -3.70 -12.10
N GLU A 92 2.58 -2.71 -12.54
CA GLU A 92 3.91 -2.91 -13.10
C GLU A 92 4.89 -3.50 -12.10
N ASN A 93 4.68 -3.26 -10.81
CA ASN A 93 5.58 -3.68 -9.73
C ASN A 93 4.99 -4.79 -8.86
N MET A 94 3.84 -5.35 -9.21
CA MET A 94 3.20 -6.41 -8.42
C MET A 94 4.10 -7.65 -8.31
N TYR A 95 4.96 -7.91 -9.30
CA TYR A 95 5.91 -9.03 -9.26
C TYR A 95 6.85 -8.94 -8.05
N LYS A 96 7.17 -7.73 -7.59
CA LYS A 96 8.03 -7.53 -6.41
C LYS A 96 7.33 -8.01 -5.15
N ILE A 97 6.04 -7.75 -5.03
CA ILE A 97 5.22 -8.20 -3.91
C ILE A 97 5.11 -9.72 -3.92
N LYS A 98 4.84 -10.31 -5.08
CA LYS A 98 4.78 -11.77 -5.24
C LYS A 98 6.09 -12.43 -4.83
N LYS A 99 7.21 -11.87 -5.25
CA LYS A 99 8.53 -12.41 -4.95
C LYS A 99 8.81 -12.40 -3.45
N ILE A 100 8.54 -11.29 -2.77
CA ILE A 100 8.75 -11.18 -1.33
C ILE A 100 7.85 -12.15 -0.56
N THR A 101 6.58 -12.25 -0.95
CA THR A 101 5.62 -13.18 -0.34
C THR A 101 6.09 -14.63 -0.48
N SER A 102 6.61 -14.99 -1.66
CA SER A 102 7.13 -16.32 -1.92
C SER A 102 8.33 -16.65 -1.04
N ILE A 103 9.26 -15.71 -0.88
CA ILE A 103 10.44 -15.86 -0.02
C ILE A 103 10.01 -16.05 1.44
N ASP A 104 9.07 -15.25 1.92
CA ASP A 104 8.58 -15.35 3.29
C ASP A 104 7.90 -16.70 3.56
N LYS A 105 7.13 -17.23 2.60
CA LYS A 105 6.53 -18.55 2.71
C LYS A 105 7.57 -19.66 2.78
N GLN A 106 8.65 -19.56 2.00
CA GLN A 106 9.75 -20.52 2.04
C GLN A 106 10.45 -20.50 3.41
N LYS A 107 10.68 -19.33 3.98
CA LYS A 107 11.26 -19.20 5.31
C LYS A 107 10.36 -19.79 6.39
N ALA A 108 9.05 -19.63 6.27
CA ALA A 108 8.10 -20.15 7.23
C ALA A 108 8.04 -21.68 7.22
N VAL A 109 8.36 -22.31 6.09
CA VAL A 109 8.35 -23.77 5.94
C VAL A 109 9.69 -24.40 6.38
N ALA A 110 10.74 -23.63 6.30
CA ALA A 110 12.06 -24.09 6.72
C ALA A 110 12.21 -24.09 8.22
#